data_4361e447ab6109678fd98fdca56651aa
#
_entry.id   4361e447ab6109678fd98fdca56651aa
#
_cell.length_a   1.000
_cell.length_b   1.000
_cell.length_c   1.000
_cell.angle_alpha   90.00
_cell.angle_beta   90.00
_cell.angle_gamma   90.00
#
_symmetry.space_group_name_H-M   'P 1'
#
loop_
_entity.id
_entity.type
_entity.pdbx_description
1 polymer ?
#
loop_
_entity_poly.entity_id
_entity_poly.type
_entity_poly.pdbx_seq_one_letter_code
_entity_poly.pdbx_strand_id
1 'polypeptide(L)'
;KRNSRRLMLRGLRGTRTRFLSILAIITVGVGFLAGLLATTPDMQLTADTYYKNNRMFDICLQDYVFGFDDGEVRAAGEPEYVKEVMPAFVKDAVVKTKNGTATVRIYGMPVGEGESRLNGFELLEGDYPQQGECLAAFPNGYSEHAAKGDVLELSQDTSDYDSISDTLGFTSLRISGTVRTPMYMSVESEPSREGTGAVSIILYVPYSAFTKEKYDCLFLTVKGAEEYNSFGEEYQSVVNAAKEQLKQYGQKENARKREAMLKEINGQIDKARKELAQKRREAEAQLGQAQDEIDSGYGLIRQGLEQVGKKRAAIEGMKDVLSPQQYAQAMAELDEREKEIKKQVSRLESAQKELEEKKKEALDKLAQAEAELEEKAGQVSIPEIAWSITDRADTVSFSSYKSNSEKVAAIAKVFPVFFFMVAALVALTTMTRMVEEERTQTGTLKALGYSEGAIAFYYVSYAVLAGLTGGIVGVTVGFYTLPAVIGGAYGMMYTLPRTMCVFYPGYAVIIVLIAVAVTSGATMCACWGQLAEKPGELMRQKAPQPGKRIL
;
A
#
# COMPACT_ATOMS: atom_id res chain seq x y z
N LYS A 1 56.07 42.00 2.70
CA LYS A 1 55.27 40.73 2.86
C LYS A 1 55.67 39.91 4.10
N ARG A 2 56.98 39.74 4.40
CA ARG A 2 57.45 38.91 5.54
C ARG A 2 57.14 39.55 6.92
N ASN A 3 57.20 40.88 7.02
CA ASN A 3 56.89 41.62 8.26
C ASN A 3 55.35 41.68 8.55
N SER A 4 54.52 41.72 7.52
CA SER A 4 53.05 41.69 7.66
C SER A 4 52.57 40.36 8.25
N ARG A 5 53.14 39.21 7.86
CA ARG A 5 52.81 37.90 8.45
C ARG A 5 53.22 37.77 9.93
N ARG A 6 54.35 38.36 10.31
CA ARG A 6 54.79 38.38 11.72
C ARG A 6 53.92 39.27 12.59
N LEU A 7 53.48 40.41 12.09
CA LEU A 7 52.50 41.30 12.78
C LEU A 7 51.17 40.58 12.96
N MET A 8 50.65 39.86 11.94
CA MET A 8 49.44 39.08 12.02
C MET A 8 49.49 37.98 13.10
N LEU A 9 50.61 37.21 13.16
CA LEU A 9 50.77 36.14 14.15
C LEU A 9 50.91 36.68 15.58
N ARG A 10 51.52 37.87 15.77
CA ARG A 10 51.59 38.54 17.07
C ARG A 10 50.26 39.10 17.50
N GLY A 11 49.45 39.68 16.57
CA GLY A 11 48.10 40.14 16.81
C GLY A 11 47.17 39.02 17.26
N LEU A 12 47.22 37.86 16.57
CA LEU A 12 46.47 36.66 16.92
C LEU A 12 46.78 36.16 18.36
N ARG A 13 48.02 36.29 18.84
CA ARG A 13 48.39 35.91 20.21
C ARG A 13 47.81 36.85 21.27
N GLY A 14 47.65 38.14 20.98
CA GLY A 14 47.07 39.12 21.89
C GLY A 14 45.52 39.09 21.94
N THR A 15 44.86 38.60 20.89
CA THR A 15 43.38 38.62 20.72
C THR A 15 42.77 37.24 20.70
N ARG A 16 43.41 36.22 21.31
CA ARG A 16 42.99 34.80 21.25
C ARG A 16 41.53 34.58 21.62
N THR A 17 41.06 35.19 22.70
CA THR A 17 39.69 35.03 23.19
C THR A 17 38.67 35.52 22.16
N ARG A 18 38.94 36.61 21.45
CA ARG A 18 38.07 37.18 20.40
C ARG A 18 38.07 36.31 19.15
N PHE A 19 39.26 35.80 18.76
CA PHE A 19 39.39 34.88 17.64
C PHE A 19 38.56 33.62 17.91
N LEU A 20 38.68 33.03 19.11
CA LEU A 20 37.90 31.86 19.51
C LEU A 20 36.39 32.14 19.55
N SER A 21 35.97 33.34 20.00
CA SER A 21 34.55 33.71 19.99
C SER A 21 33.99 33.79 18.58
N ILE A 22 34.68 34.46 17.65
CA ILE A 22 34.26 34.56 16.24
C ILE A 22 34.29 33.15 15.60
N LEU A 23 35.36 32.40 15.81
CA LEU A 23 35.50 31.02 15.30
C LEU A 23 34.36 30.13 15.81
N ALA A 24 34.05 30.16 17.11
CA ALA A 24 32.99 29.36 17.70
C ALA A 24 31.61 29.65 17.07
N ILE A 25 31.27 30.95 16.90
CA ILE A 25 30.00 31.35 16.31
C ILE A 25 29.90 30.92 14.83
N ILE A 26 30.99 31.10 14.07
CA ILE A 26 31.05 30.66 12.68
C ILE A 26 30.92 29.13 12.61
N THR A 27 31.67 28.41 13.47
CA THR A 27 31.61 26.94 13.54
C THR A 27 30.19 26.45 13.83
N VAL A 28 29.49 27.03 14.77
CA VAL A 28 28.09 26.66 15.08
C VAL A 28 27.16 27.00 13.92
N GLY A 29 27.24 28.22 13.39
CA GLY A 29 26.37 28.65 12.28
C GLY A 29 26.59 27.83 11.01
N VAL A 30 27.85 27.60 10.65
CA VAL A 30 28.23 26.77 9.49
C VAL A 30 27.86 25.30 9.71
N GLY A 31 28.14 24.78 10.92
CA GLY A 31 27.81 23.41 11.27
C GLY A 31 26.31 23.13 11.22
N PHE A 32 25.53 24.08 11.71
CA PHE A 32 24.07 23.97 11.65
C PHE A 32 23.55 24.01 10.20
N LEU A 33 24.04 24.93 9.35
CA LEU A 33 23.69 24.96 7.94
C LEU A 33 24.09 23.68 7.23
N ALA A 34 25.36 23.27 7.36
CA ALA A 34 25.90 22.09 6.70
C ALA A 34 25.12 20.82 7.10
N GLY A 35 24.87 20.67 8.39
CA GLY A 35 24.15 19.53 8.90
C GLY A 35 22.68 19.49 8.47
N LEU A 36 21.96 20.61 8.47
CA LEU A 36 20.58 20.66 7.97
C LEU A 36 20.50 20.34 6.48
N LEU A 37 21.41 20.89 5.66
CA LEU A 37 21.45 20.62 4.21
C LEU A 37 21.80 19.15 3.90
N ALA A 38 22.61 18.50 4.73
CA ALA A 38 22.97 17.09 4.58
C ALA A 38 21.87 16.16 5.09
N THR A 39 21.04 16.58 6.03
CA THR A 39 20.07 15.70 6.70
C THR A 39 19.09 15.06 5.72
N THR A 40 18.49 15.83 4.82
CA THR A 40 17.52 15.28 3.86
C THR A 40 18.14 14.27 2.89
N PRO A 41 19.25 14.57 2.20
CA PRO A 41 19.90 13.58 1.33
C PRO A 41 20.41 12.36 2.11
N ASP A 42 20.90 12.51 3.35
CA ASP A 42 21.34 11.40 4.19
C ASP A 42 20.16 10.50 4.63
N MET A 43 19.02 11.10 4.99
CA MET A 43 17.79 10.36 5.28
C MET A 43 17.34 9.57 4.05
N GLN A 44 17.23 10.22 2.89
CA GLN A 44 16.80 9.57 1.66
C GLN A 44 17.79 8.48 1.20
N LEU A 45 19.10 8.73 1.30
CA LEU A 45 20.12 7.73 0.98
C LEU A 45 20.03 6.51 1.90
N THR A 46 19.78 6.73 3.20
CA THR A 46 19.62 5.64 4.17
C THR A 46 18.44 4.75 3.81
N ALA A 47 17.28 5.33 3.53
CA ALA A 47 16.09 4.59 3.15
C ALA A 47 16.25 3.91 1.78
N ASP A 48 16.81 4.60 0.79
CA ASP A 48 17.08 4.03 -0.54
C ASP A 48 18.01 2.84 -0.48
N THR A 49 19.10 2.95 0.29
CA THR A 49 20.04 1.85 0.53
C THR A 49 19.34 0.67 1.21
N TYR A 50 18.47 0.95 2.17
CA TYR A 50 17.69 -0.09 2.85
C TYR A 50 16.70 -0.78 1.90
N TYR A 51 16.02 -0.03 1.03
CA TYR A 51 15.15 -0.59 -0.01
C TYR A 51 15.90 -1.49 -0.99
N LYS A 52 17.06 -1.04 -1.48
CA LYS A 52 17.90 -1.79 -2.42
C LYS A 52 18.46 -3.07 -1.80
N ASN A 53 18.96 -2.98 -0.56
CA ASN A 53 19.51 -4.14 0.14
C ASN A 53 18.47 -5.23 0.40
N ASN A 54 17.21 -4.83 0.63
CA ASN A 54 16.09 -5.74 0.84
C ASN A 54 15.27 -6.00 -0.42
N ARG A 55 15.73 -5.53 -1.59
CA ARG A 55 15.08 -5.72 -2.88
C ARG A 55 13.58 -5.39 -2.81
N MET A 56 13.25 -4.22 -2.23
CA MET A 56 11.87 -3.75 -2.16
C MET A 56 11.30 -3.62 -3.56
N PHE A 57 10.04 -4.02 -3.75
CA PHE A 57 9.35 -3.91 -5.01
C PHE A 57 9.33 -2.46 -5.55
N ASP A 58 9.32 -2.30 -6.87
CA ASP A 58 9.09 -1.02 -7.52
C ASP A 58 7.61 -0.84 -7.88
N ILE A 59 6.96 -1.94 -8.29
CA ILE A 59 5.53 -1.96 -8.65
C ILE A 59 4.87 -3.16 -7.96
N CYS A 60 3.66 -2.95 -7.45
CA CYS A 60 2.77 -3.99 -6.95
C CYS A 60 1.51 -4.02 -7.81
N LEU A 61 1.24 -5.17 -8.42
CA LEU A 61 -0.01 -5.46 -9.12
C LEU A 61 -0.94 -6.21 -8.19
N GLN A 62 -2.21 -5.81 -8.14
CA GLN A 62 -3.26 -6.51 -7.39
C GLN A 62 -4.46 -6.76 -8.29
N ASP A 63 -4.96 -7.99 -8.27
CA ASP A 63 -6.20 -8.38 -8.93
C ASP A 63 -7.15 -8.96 -7.87
N TYR A 64 -8.05 -8.12 -7.39
CA TYR A 64 -8.97 -8.47 -6.29
C TYR A 64 -10.10 -9.43 -6.69
N VAL A 65 -10.26 -9.74 -7.97
CA VAL A 65 -11.38 -10.54 -8.46
C VAL A 65 -10.93 -11.87 -9.02
N PHE A 66 -9.94 -11.84 -9.91
CA PHE A 66 -9.50 -13.05 -10.60
C PHE A 66 -8.26 -13.68 -9.97
N GLY A 67 -7.47 -12.89 -9.25
CA GLY A 67 -6.14 -13.28 -8.80
C GLY A 67 -5.20 -13.59 -9.97
N PHE A 68 -4.00 -14.06 -9.66
CA PHE A 68 -2.97 -14.41 -10.64
C PHE A 68 -2.63 -15.89 -10.54
N ASP A 69 -2.61 -16.60 -11.67
CA ASP A 69 -2.11 -17.97 -11.75
C ASP A 69 -0.60 -18.03 -12.09
N ASP A 70 0.01 -19.20 -12.01
CA ASP A 70 1.44 -19.40 -12.33
C ASP A 70 1.80 -19.03 -13.77
N GLY A 71 0.87 -19.12 -14.70
CA GLY A 71 1.04 -18.72 -16.09
C GLY A 71 1.17 -17.21 -16.20
N GLU A 72 0.31 -16.49 -15.49
CA GLU A 72 0.32 -15.02 -15.43
C GLU A 72 1.52 -14.46 -14.67
N VAL A 73 1.95 -15.14 -13.60
CA VAL A 73 3.19 -14.80 -12.91
C VAL A 73 4.39 -14.86 -13.87
N ARG A 74 4.50 -15.92 -14.68
CA ARG A 74 5.55 -16.04 -15.70
C ARG A 74 5.43 -14.97 -16.76
N ALA A 75 4.22 -14.78 -17.30
CA ALA A 75 3.96 -13.78 -18.34
C ALA A 75 4.24 -12.33 -17.87
N ALA A 76 3.99 -12.03 -16.59
CA ALA A 76 4.35 -10.74 -16.00
C ALA A 76 5.87 -10.51 -15.92
N GLY A 77 6.67 -11.56 -15.94
CA GLY A 77 8.14 -11.51 -15.95
C GLY A 77 8.77 -11.44 -17.33
N GLU A 78 8.04 -11.71 -18.42
CA GLU A 78 8.58 -11.73 -19.80
C GLU A 78 8.96 -10.34 -20.36
N PRO A 79 8.26 -9.22 -20.02
CA PRO A 79 8.59 -7.93 -20.57
C PRO A 79 10.01 -7.49 -20.22
N GLU A 80 10.74 -6.95 -21.22
CA GLU A 80 12.16 -6.56 -21.07
C GLU A 80 12.40 -5.54 -19.95
N TYR A 81 11.41 -4.72 -19.62
CA TYR A 81 11.50 -3.73 -18.54
C TYR A 81 11.28 -4.32 -17.14
N VAL A 82 10.83 -5.56 -17.03
CA VAL A 82 10.69 -6.27 -15.75
C VAL A 82 11.99 -7.01 -15.45
N LYS A 83 12.50 -6.85 -14.25
CA LYS A 83 13.71 -7.55 -13.78
C LYS A 83 13.36 -8.82 -13.05
N GLU A 84 12.41 -8.75 -12.12
CA GLU A 84 11.98 -9.88 -11.30
C GLU A 84 10.50 -9.72 -10.94
N VAL A 85 9.84 -10.87 -10.74
CA VAL A 85 8.46 -10.98 -10.28
C VAL A 85 8.41 -11.94 -9.11
N MET A 86 7.69 -11.57 -8.06
CA MET A 86 7.39 -12.44 -6.92
C MET A 86 5.89 -12.38 -6.62
N PRO A 87 5.17 -13.50 -6.74
CA PRO A 87 3.77 -13.55 -6.33
C PRO A 87 3.65 -13.55 -4.79
N ALA A 88 2.50 -13.12 -4.29
CA ALA A 88 2.17 -13.27 -2.87
C ALA A 88 0.67 -13.43 -2.66
N PHE A 89 0.33 -14.19 -1.62
CA PHE A 89 -1.00 -14.18 -1.05
C PHE A 89 -1.11 -13.07 -0.02
N VAL A 90 -2.28 -12.45 0.09
CA VAL A 90 -2.53 -11.38 1.08
C VAL A 90 -3.92 -11.60 1.68
N LYS A 91 -4.00 -11.59 3.01
CA LYS A 91 -5.27 -11.62 3.73
C LYS A 91 -5.19 -10.73 4.96
N ASP A 92 -6.14 -9.81 5.07
CA ASP A 92 -6.37 -9.09 6.31
C ASP A 92 -7.29 -9.92 7.22
N ALA A 93 -7.00 -9.92 8.51
CA ALA A 93 -7.77 -10.66 9.50
C ALA A 93 -7.74 -9.95 10.86
N VAL A 94 -8.69 -10.31 11.72
CA VAL A 94 -8.68 -9.90 13.12
C VAL A 94 -8.12 -11.05 13.95
N VAL A 95 -7.17 -10.75 14.82
CA VAL A 95 -6.61 -11.72 15.78
C VAL A 95 -6.95 -11.34 17.22
N LYS A 96 -7.16 -12.35 18.05
CA LYS A 96 -7.19 -12.20 19.50
C LYS A 96 -5.78 -12.26 20.04
N THR A 97 -5.43 -11.31 20.88
CA THR A 97 -4.14 -11.20 21.55
C THR A 97 -4.33 -11.14 23.06
N LYS A 98 -3.26 -11.18 23.83
CA LYS A 98 -3.31 -11.05 25.30
C LYS A 98 -3.96 -9.75 25.77
N ASN A 99 -3.83 -8.68 24.98
CA ASN A 99 -4.24 -7.32 25.35
C ASN A 99 -5.44 -6.81 24.53
N GLY A 100 -6.23 -7.73 23.94
CA GLY A 100 -7.42 -7.38 23.14
C GLY A 100 -7.38 -7.95 21.73
N THR A 101 -7.94 -7.24 20.78
CA THR A 101 -7.95 -7.62 19.36
C THR A 101 -7.05 -6.71 18.55
N ALA A 102 -6.42 -7.25 17.52
CA ALA A 102 -5.59 -6.50 16.58
C ALA A 102 -5.96 -6.89 15.14
N THR A 103 -5.89 -5.93 14.22
CA THR A 103 -5.99 -6.21 12.78
C THR A 103 -4.61 -6.57 12.26
N VAL A 104 -4.51 -7.71 11.60
CA VAL A 104 -3.27 -8.20 11.01
C VAL A 104 -3.40 -8.30 9.50
N ARG A 105 -2.29 -8.09 8.80
CA ARG A 105 -2.14 -8.43 7.38
C ARG A 105 -1.19 -9.60 7.24
N ILE A 106 -1.65 -10.68 6.62
CA ILE A 106 -0.92 -11.94 6.48
C ILE A 106 -0.44 -12.04 5.04
N TYR A 107 0.88 -12.15 4.88
CA TYR A 107 1.51 -12.38 3.58
C TYR A 107 1.99 -13.83 3.47
N GLY A 108 1.49 -14.54 2.45
CA GLY A 108 2.04 -15.82 2.01
C GLY A 108 3.15 -15.56 0.99
N MET A 109 4.41 -15.81 1.38
CA MET A 109 5.59 -15.55 0.54
C MET A 109 6.78 -16.42 1.00
N PRO A 110 7.93 -16.44 0.29
CA PRO A 110 9.11 -17.15 0.76
C PRO A 110 9.59 -16.58 2.10
N VAL A 111 9.65 -17.41 3.16
CA VAL A 111 10.02 -16.99 4.51
C VAL A 111 11.19 -17.80 5.10
N GLY A 112 11.72 -18.79 4.38
CA GLY A 112 12.83 -19.62 4.82
C GLY A 112 14.17 -18.90 4.86
N GLU A 113 15.13 -19.47 5.58
CA GLU A 113 16.51 -18.98 5.61
C GLU A 113 17.15 -19.14 4.21
N GLY A 114 17.81 -18.07 3.73
CA GLY A 114 18.49 -18.08 2.43
C GLY A 114 17.58 -18.11 1.21
N GLU A 115 16.27 -18.11 1.35
CA GLU A 115 15.35 -18.03 0.23
C GLU A 115 15.46 -16.66 -0.47
N SER A 116 15.57 -16.70 -1.81
CA SER A 116 15.53 -15.47 -2.62
C SER A 116 14.12 -14.91 -2.67
N ARG A 117 13.98 -13.65 -2.28
CA ARG A 117 12.70 -12.95 -2.26
C ARG A 117 12.86 -11.48 -2.61
N LEU A 118 11.82 -10.90 -3.20
CA LEU A 118 11.59 -9.46 -3.15
C LEU A 118 11.03 -9.10 -1.76
N ASN A 119 11.11 -7.83 -1.39
CA ASN A 119 10.64 -7.34 -0.10
C ASN A 119 11.27 -8.09 1.08
N GLY A 120 12.59 -8.33 0.99
CA GLY A 120 13.34 -9.01 2.04
C GLY A 120 13.14 -8.36 3.40
N PHE A 121 13.34 -9.14 4.44
CA PHE A 121 13.26 -8.67 5.82
C PHE A 121 14.50 -9.07 6.60
N GLU A 122 14.79 -8.32 7.63
CA GLU A 122 15.89 -8.57 8.56
C GLU A 122 15.32 -9.20 9.83
N LEU A 123 15.78 -10.40 10.17
CA LEU A 123 15.39 -11.07 11.42
C LEU A 123 16.00 -10.32 12.61
N LEU A 124 15.17 -9.78 13.48
CA LEU A 124 15.58 -9.04 14.68
C LEU A 124 15.73 -9.97 15.87
N GLU A 125 14.81 -10.91 16.02
CA GLU A 125 14.75 -11.85 17.12
C GLU A 125 14.05 -13.13 16.70
N GLY A 126 14.50 -14.27 17.21
CA GLY A 126 13.86 -15.57 17.01
C GLY A 126 14.41 -16.34 15.83
N ASP A 127 13.57 -17.19 15.27
CA ASP A 127 13.92 -18.17 14.24
C ASP A 127 12.94 -18.08 13.06
N TYR A 128 13.36 -18.60 11.90
CA TYR A 128 12.48 -18.72 10.73
C TYR A 128 11.32 -19.67 11.00
N PRO A 129 10.09 -19.36 10.47
CA PRO A 129 8.88 -20.08 10.85
C PRO A 129 8.84 -21.48 10.27
N GLN A 130 8.29 -22.41 11.07
CA GLN A 130 7.87 -23.73 10.64
C GLN A 130 6.36 -23.76 10.38
N GLN A 131 5.81 -24.95 10.12
CA GLN A 131 4.37 -25.11 9.89
C GLN A 131 3.57 -24.65 11.13
N GLY A 132 2.61 -23.77 10.93
CA GLY A 132 1.80 -23.17 12.00
C GLY A 132 2.48 -21.99 12.71
N GLU A 133 3.63 -21.55 12.23
CA GLU A 133 4.35 -20.39 12.76
C GLU A 133 4.41 -19.24 11.75
N CYS A 134 4.70 -18.04 12.25
CA CYS A 134 4.85 -16.83 11.44
C CYS A 134 5.99 -15.95 11.95
N LEU A 135 6.51 -15.11 11.06
CA LEU A 135 7.31 -13.95 11.44
C LEU A 135 6.39 -12.75 11.59
N ALA A 136 6.62 -11.93 12.60
CA ALA A 136 5.84 -10.72 12.84
C ALA A 136 6.69 -9.46 12.60
N ALA A 137 6.15 -8.51 11.84
CA ALA A 137 6.68 -7.16 11.75
C ALA A 137 5.70 -6.17 12.41
N PHE A 138 6.25 -5.27 13.20
CA PHE A 138 5.50 -4.23 13.86
C PHE A 138 5.86 -2.89 13.21
N PRO A 139 4.91 -2.15 12.62
CA PRO A 139 5.19 -0.89 11.92
C PRO A 139 5.93 0.13 12.77
N ASN A 140 5.68 0.17 14.07
CA ASN A 140 6.38 1.05 15.02
C ASN A 140 7.54 0.37 15.77
N GLY A 141 7.96 -0.83 15.33
CA GLY A 141 9.00 -1.60 16.01
C GLY A 141 8.62 -2.13 17.39
N TYR A 142 7.40 -1.85 17.84
CA TYR A 142 6.86 -2.25 19.13
C TYR A 142 5.40 -2.63 18.98
N SER A 143 4.97 -3.68 19.67
CA SER A 143 3.57 -4.06 19.75
C SER A 143 3.16 -4.26 21.21
N GLU A 144 2.14 -3.54 21.62
CA GLU A 144 1.46 -3.79 22.89
C GLU A 144 0.62 -5.07 22.85
N HIS A 145 0.34 -5.57 21.64
CA HIS A 145 -0.60 -6.66 21.42
C HIS A 145 0.05 -8.03 21.28
N ALA A 146 1.29 -8.12 20.83
CA ALA A 146 1.93 -9.39 20.54
C ALA A 146 3.46 -9.32 20.68
N ALA A 147 4.09 -10.45 21.02
CA ALA A 147 5.53 -10.64 21.13
C ALA A 147 5.92 -12.04 20.62
N LYS A 148 7.22 -12.27 20.43
CA LYS A 148 7.76 -13.60 20.10
C LYS A 148 7.25 -14.64 21.10
N GLY A 149 6.81 -15.78 20.57
CA GLY A 149 6.28 -16.92 21.33
C GLY A 149 4.77 -16.84 21.58
N ASP A 150 4.12 -15.71 21.36
CA ASP A 150 2.68 -15.57 21.48
C ASP A 150 1.95 -16.33 20.37
N VAL A 151 0.76 -16.85 20.70
CA VAL A 151 -0.15 -17.49 19.76
C VAL A 151 -1.27 -16.50 19.46
N LEU A 152 -1.46 -16.21 18.18
CA LEU A 152 -2.52 -15.37 17.67
C LEU A 152 -3.67 -16.24 17.19
N GLU A 153 -4.85 -16.08 17.77
CA GLU A 153 -6.06 -16.77 17.35
C GLU A 153 -6.81 -15.91 16.32
N LEU A 154 -7.04 -16.45 15.11
CA LEU A 154 -7.74 -15.79 14.04
C LEU A 154 -9.25 -15.78 14.30
N SER A 155 -9.89 -14.61 14.22
CA SER A 155 -11.34 -14.50 14.22
C SER A 155 -11.90 -15.05 12.91
N GLN A 156 -12.98 -15.81 12.99
CA GLN A 156 -13.68 -16.29 11.79
C GLN A 156 -14.61 -15.24 11.20
N ASP A 157 -14.94 -14.20 11.96
CA ASP A 157 -15.72 -13.06 11.47
C ASP A 157 -14.83 -12.19 10.58
N THR A 158 -15.17 -12.10 9.32
CA THR A 158 -14.48 -11.29 8.30
C THR A 158 -15.51 -10.50 7.51
N SER A 159 -15.14 -9.29 7.07
CA SER A 159 -15.95 -8.47 6.17
C SER A 159 -15.79 -8.88 4.71
N ASP A 160 -14.82 -9.71 4.38
CA ASP A 160 -14.59 -10.26 3.05
C ASP A 160 -15.56 -11.41 2.73
N TYR A 161 -15.78 -11.65 1.43
CA TYR A 161 -16.60 -12.77 0.94
C TYR A 161 -16.00 -14.14 1.28
N ASP A 162 -14.65 -14.23 1.33
CA ASP A 162 -13.94 -15.46 1.65
C ASP A 162 -13.75 -15.58 3.15
N SER A 163 -14.20 -16.68 3.73
CA SER A 163 -13.97 -16.98 5.15
C SER A 163 -12.47 -17.20 5.42
N ILE A 164 -12.05 -17.00 6.65
CA ILE A 164 -10.66 -17.28 7.06
C ILE A 164 -10.33 -18.76 6.82
N SER A 165 -11.25 -19.69 7.14
CA SER A 165 -11.06 -21.13 6.96
C SER A 165 -10.95 -21.54 5.49
N ASP A 166 -11.56 -20.81 4.55
CA ASP A 166 -11.46 -21.10 3.12
C ASP A 166 -10.15 -20.56 2.50
N THR A 167 -9.53 -19.60 3.17
CA THR A 167 -8.32 -18.91 2.68
C THR A 167 -7.05 -19.47 3.28
N LEU A 168 -7.09 -19.81 4.57
CA LEU A 168 -5.93 -20.20 5.37
C LEU A 168 -6.10 -21.63 5.92
N GLY A 169 -5.05 -22.43 5.83
CA GLY A 169 -5.02 -23.80 6.37
C GLY A 169 -4.87 -23.88 7.90
N PHE A 170 -5.07 -22.79 8.63
CA PHE A 170 -4.88 -22.70 10.08
C PHE A 170 -5.85 -21.68 10.70
N THR A 171 -6.12 -21.85 11.99
CA THR A 171 -6.97 -20.95 12.80
C THR A 171 -6.18 -20.19 13.85
N SER A 172 -4.92 -20.54 14.04
CA SER A 172 -4.01 -19.85 14.96
C SER A 172 -2.58 -19.90 14.41
N LEU A 173 -1.78 -18.89 14.73
CA LEU A 173 -0.38 -18.75 14.35
C LEU A 173 0.47 -18.45 15.57
N ARG A 174 1.62 -19.12 15.70
CA ARG A 174 2.62 -18.78 16.70
C ARG A 174 3.69 -17.87 16.11
N ILE A 175 4.03 -16.79 16.80
CA ILE A 175 5.13 -15.92 16.42
C ILE A 175 6.47 -16.60 16.75
N SER A 176 7.20 -17.07 15.73
CA SER A 176 8.53 -17.68 15.87
C SER A 176 9.64 -16.64 15.97
N GLY A 177 9.46 -15.50 15.29
CA GLY A 177 10.42 -14.42 15.26
C GLY A 177 9.81 -13.09 14.89
N THR A 178 10.58 -12.03 15.13
CA THR A 178 10.23 -10.66 14.74
C THR A 178 11.18 -10.17 13.67
N VAL A 179 10.66 -9.40 12.71
CA VAL A 179 11.41 -8.92 11.56
C VAL A 179 11.23 -7.43 11.34
N ARG A 180 12.21 -6.82 10.69
CA ARG A 180 12.14 -5.49 10.12
C ARG A 180 12.03 -5.60 8.60
N THR A 181 11.11 -4.86 8.00
CA THR A 181 10.80 -4.91 6.56
C THR A 181 10.78 -3.52 5.94
N PRO A 182 11.23 -3.36 4.68
CA PRO A 182 11.16 -2.09 3.98
C PRO A 182 9.73 -1.67 3.63
N MET A 183 8.79 -2.62 3.53
CA MET A 183 7.40 -2.33 3.17
C MET A 183 6.66 -1.58 4.28
N TYR A 184 6.95 -1.88 5.54
CA TYR A 184 6.22 -1.39 6.70
C TYR A 184 7.17 -0.79 7.74
N MET A 185 7.80 0.32 7.39
CA MET A 185 8.77 0.98 8.25
C MET A 185 8.21 2.16 9.05
N SER A 186 7.02 2.68 8.70
CA SER A 186 6.39 3.82 9.39
C SER A 186 5.51 3.36 10.55
N VAL A 187 5.41 4.20 11.59
CA VAL A 187 4.40 4.03 12.67
C VAL A 187 2.98 4.26 12.17
N GLU A 188 2.81 4.91 11.02
CA GLU A 188 1.51 5.10 10.39
C GLU A 188 1.05 3.76 9.80
N SER A 189 -0.15 3.35 10.18
CA SER A 189 -0.72 2.07 9.77
C SER A 189 -1.33 2.13 8.38
N GLU A 190 -1.21 1.04 7.63
CA GLU A 190 -1.94 0.86 6.37
C GLU A 190 -3.43 0.66 6.66
N PRO A 191 -4.32 1.14 5.78
CA PRO A 191 -5.75 0.92 5.94
C PRO A 191 -6.12 -0.55 5.72
N SER A 192 -7.17 -0.98 6.41
CA SER A 192 -7.80 -2.30 6.27
C SER A 192 -9.32 -2.16 6.27
N ARG A 193 -10.03 -3.13 5.71
CA ARG A 193 -11.49 -3.23 5.84
C ARG A 193 -11.88 -4.03 7.08
N GLU A 194 -10.92 -4.72 7.70
CA GLU A 194 -11.12 -5.57 8.84
C GLU A 194 -10.93 -4.83 10.18
N GLY A 195 -11.58 -5.29 11.21
CA GLY A 195 -11.38 -4.91 12.59
C GLY A 195 -11.46 -3.40 12.85
N THR A 196 -10.33 -2.80 13.26
CA THR A 196 -10.26 -1.36 13.59
C THR A 196 -10.12 -0.44 12.38
N GLY A 197 -10.04 -0.99 11.18
CA GLY A 197 -9.80 -0.23 9.95
C GLY A 197 -8.33 0.10 9.69
N ALA A 198 -7.41 -0.35 10.54
CA ALA A 198 -5.98 -0.08 10.43
C ALA A 198 -5.15 -1.32 10.80
N VAL A 199 -4.18 -1.67 9.96
CA VAL A 199 -3.29 -2.82 10.17
C VAL A 199 -2.30 -2.52 11.28
N SER A 200 -2.30 -3.33 12.33
CA SER A 200 -1.42 -3.17 13.50
C SER A 200 -0.22 -4.10 13.48
N ILE A 201 -0.35 -5.27 12.87
CA ILE A 201 0.69 -6.30 12.81
C ILE A 201 0.76 -6.88 11.40
N ILE A 202 1.96 -7.05 10.87
CA ILE A 202 2.20 -7.74 9.61
C ILE A 202 2.74 -9.13 9.93
N LEU A 203 2.12 -10.15 9.35
CA LEU A 203 2.54 -11.53 9.53
C LEU A 203 3.04 -12.10 8.19
N TYR A 204 4.17 -12.80 8.24
CA TYR A 204 4.73 -13.48 7.09
C TYR A 204 4.69 -15.00 7.33
N VAL A 205 4.09 -15.72 6.40
CA VAL A 205 3.93 -17.17 6.43
C VAL A 205 4.38 -17.79 5.11
N PRO A 206 4.77 -19.07 5.06
CA PRO A 206 5.09 -19.74 3.80
C PRO A 206 3.83 -19.84 2.90
N TYR A 207 4.01 -19.96 1.59
CA TYR A 207 2.90 -20.12 0.64
C TYR A 207 1.95 -21.28 1.01
N SER A 208 2.50 -22.37 1.56
CA SER A 208 1.72 -23.54 1.97
C SER A 208 0.71 -23.29 3.10
N ALA A 209 0.78 -22.12 3.73
CA ALA A 209 -0.18 -21.69 4.73
C ALA A 209 -1.52 -21.25 4.13
N PHE A 210 -1.54 -20.95 2.83
CA PHE A 210 -2.73 -20.57 2.09
C PHE A 210 -3.30 -21.75 1.32
N THR A 211 -4.63 -21.85 1.28
CA THR A 211 -5.38 -22.88 0.55
C THR A 211 -5.79 -22.45 -0.85
N LYS A 212 -5.61 -21.15 -1.17
CA LYS A 212 -5.92 -20.57 -2.47
C LYS A 212 -4.95 -21.06 -3.56
N GLU A 213 -5.48 -21.25 -4.78
CA GLU A 213 -4.67 -21.60 -5.96
C GLU A 213 -4.10 -20.36 -6.67
N LYS A 214 -4.72 -19.19 -6.49
CA LYS A 214 -4.36 -17.94 -7.17
C LYS A 214 -3.83 -16.91 -6.19
N TYR A 215 -2.74 -16.26 -6.59
CA TYR A 215 -2.11 -15.20 -5.81
C TYR A 215 -2.91 -13.90 -5.86
N ASP A 216 -2.90 -13.14 -4.79
CA ASP A 216 -3.63 -11.88 -4.66
C ASP A 216 -2.83 -10.70 -5.24
N CYS A 217 -1.50 -10.78 -5.21
CA CYS A 217 -0.64 -9.72 -5.76
C CYS A 217 0.66 -10.24 -6.36
N LEU A 218 1.24 -9.44 -7.27
CA LEU A 218 2.57 -9.62 -7.82
C LEU A 218 3.43 -8.43 -7.46
N PHE A 219 4.56 -8.68 -6.82
CA PHE A 219 5.61 -7.69 -6.60
C PHE A 219 6.61 -7.76 -7.74
N LEU A 220 6.94 -6.61 -8.33
CA LEU A 220 7.86 -6.50 -9.46
C LEU A 220 8.97 -5.52 -9.15
N THR A 221 10.16 -5.80 -9.69
CA THR A 221 11.24 -4.81 -9.81
C THR A 221 11.42 -4.44 -11.27
N VAL A 222 11.70 -3.16 -11.51
CA VAL A 222 11.85 -2.58 -12.85
C VAL A 222 13.32 -2.48 -13.18
N LYS A 223 13.71 -2.95 -14.38
CA LYS A 223 15.09 -2.97 -14.85
C LYS A 223 15.61 -1.54 -15.01
N GLY A 224 16.78 -1.26 -14.43
CA GLY A 224 17.39 0.06 -14.42
C GLY A 224 16.89 1.01 -13.33
N ALA A 225 15.77 0.70 -12.66
CA ALA A 225 15.29 1.52 -11.55
C ALA A 225 16.25 1.53 -10.36
N GLU A 226 16.99 0.44 -10.16
CA GLU A 226 18.02 0.30 -9.12
C GLU A 226 19.20 1.26 -9.24
N GLU A 227 19.44 1.84 -10.42
CA GLU A 227 20.53 2.79 -10.65
C GLU A 227 20.22 4.18 -10.06
N TYR A 228 18.96 4.49 -9.86
CA TYR A 228 18.49 5.78 -9.37
C TYR A 228 18.11 5.73 -7.89
N ASN A 229 18.10 6.91 -7.26
CA ASN A 229 17.57 7.06 -5.90
C ASN A 229 16.04 6.99 -5.94
N SER A 230 15.43 6.16 -5.10
CA SER A 230 13.98 5.95 -5.03
C SER A 230 13.15 7.23 -4.80
N PHE A 231 13.77 8.27 -4.24
CA PHE A 231 13.14 9.56 -3.99
C PHE A 231 13.33 10.56 -5.15
N GLY A 232 14.12 10.20 -6.19
CA GLY A 232 14.46 11.04 -7.34
C GLY A 232 13.39 10.98 -8.45
N GLU A 233 13.39 12.02 -9.30
CA GLU A 233 12.48 12.11 -10.46
C GLU A 233 12.83 11.06 -11.53
N GLU A 234 14.10 10.72 -11.70
CA GLU A 234 14.58 9.72 -12.66
C GLU A 234 14.01 8.33 -12.33
N TYR A 235 14.07 7.92 -11.05
CA TYR A 235 13.46 6.68 -10.57
C TYR A 235 11.95 6.66 -10.90
N GLN A 236 11.24 7.73 -10.53
CA GLN A 236 9.80 7.81 -10.74
C GLN A 236 9.44 7.77 -12.24
N SER A 237 10.27 8.37 -13.10
CA SER A 237 10.07 8.34 -14.55
C SER A 237 10.17 6.92 -15.12
N VAL A 238 11.18 6.16 -14.69
CA VAL A 238 11.39 4.76 -15.11
C VAL A 238 10.23 3.88 -14.64
N VAL A 239 9.83 4.01 -13.38
CA VAL A 239 8.70 3.24 -12.80
C VAL A 239 7.38 3.60 -13.47
N ASN A 240 7.11 4.88 -13.73
CA ASN A 240 5.88 5.31 -14.40
C ASN A 240 5.78 4.78 -15.84
N ALA A 241 6.89 4.75 -16.57
CA ALA A 241 6.91 4.17 -17.92
C ALA A 241 6.54 2.66 -17.89
N ALA A 242 7.04 1.92 -16.90
CA ALA A 242 6.67 0.52 -16.71
C ALA A 242 5.21 0.36 -16.26
N LYS A 243 4.70 1.22 -15.36
CA LYS A 243 3.29 1.21 -14.92
C LYS A 243 2.32 1.37 -16.10
N GLU A 244 2.59 2.29 -17.01
CA GLU A 244 1.73 2.51 -18.19
C GLU A 244 1.69 1.28 -19.13
N GLN A 245 2.82 0.61 -19.32
CA GLN A 245 2.87 -0.62 -20.11
C GLN A 245 2.13 -1.78 -19.43
N LEU A 246 2.31 -1.94 -18.11
CA LEU A 246 1.60 -2.94 -17.31
C LEU A 246 0.09 -2.69 -17.30
N LYS A 247 -0.34 -1.44 -17.26
CA LYS A 247 -1.76 -1.06 -17.34
C LYS A 247 -2.40 -1.51 -18.65
N GLN A 248 -1.73 -1.27 -19.77
CA GLN A 248 -2.20 -1.72 -21.07
C GLN A 248 -2.24 -3.25 -21.16
N TYR A 249 -1.24 -3.93 -20.63
CA TYR A 249 -1.20 -5.39 -20.57
C TYR A 249 -2.34 -5.93 -19.70
N GLY A 250 -2.52 -5.39 -18.49
CA GLY A 250 -3.58 -5.80 -17.57
C GLY A 250 -4.99 -5.60 -18.11
N GLN A 251 -5.23 -4.52 -18.86
CA GLN A 251 -6.51 -4.29 -19.54
C GLN A 251 -6.83 -5.38 -20.55
N LYS A 252 -5.84 -5.80 -21.36
CA LYS A 252 -6.01 -6.88 -22.35
C LYS A 252 -6.27 -8.22 -21.66
N GLU A 253 -5.51 -8.51 -20.61
CA GLU A 253 -5.61 -9.77 -19.88
C GLU A 253 -6.94 -9.90 -19.13
N ASN A 254 -7.38 -8.84 -18.46
CA ASN A 254 -8.69 -8.82 -17.79
C ASN A 254 -9.85 -8.89 -18.78
N ALA A 255 -9.74 -8.26 -19.95
CA ALA A 255 -10.73 -8.42 -21.02
C ALA A 255 -10.82 -9.87 -21.49
N ARG A 256 -9.68 -10.57 -21.67
CA ARG A 256 -9.62 -11.99 -22.05
C ARG A 256 -10.24 -12.89 -20.97
N LYS A 257 -9.90 -12.68 -19.70
CA LYS A 257 -10.47 -13.42 -18.56
C LYS A 257 -11.99 -13.23 -18.48
N ARG A 258 -12.44 -11.99 -18.62
CA ARG A 258 -13.87 -11.65 -18.63
C ARG A 258 -14.62 -12.35 -19.76
N GLU A 259 -14.07 -12.35 -20.97
CA GLU A 259 -14.66 -13.04 -22.13
C GLU A 259 -14.73 -14.56 -21.90
N ALA A 260 -13.65 -15.15 -21.39
CA ALA A 260 -13.61 -16.58 -21.08
C ALA A 260 -14.66 -16.96 -20.02
N MET A 261 -14.78 -16.17 -18.96
CA MET A 261 -15.75 -16.38 -17.89
C MET A 261 -17.20 -16.21 -18.37
N LEU A 262 -17.47 -15.18 -19.18
CA LEU A 262 -18.79 -15.00 -19.81
C LEU A 262 -19.15 -16.17 -20.72
N LYS A 263 -18.20 -16.70 -21.49
CA LYS A 263 -18.39 -17.87 -22.34
C LYS A 263 -18.71 -19.12 -21.51
N GLU A 264 -18.02 -19.31 -20.41
CA GLU A 264 -18.27 -20.46 -19.53
C GLU A 264 -19.66 -20.35 -18.87
N ILE A 265 -20.01 -19.20 -18.31
CA ILE A 265 -21.32 -18.97 -17.69
C ILE A 265 -22.45 -19.15 -18.71
N ASN A 266 -22.30 -18.57 -19.90
CA ASN A 266 -23.29 -18.76 -20.98
C ASN A 266 -23.41 -20.23 -21.40
N GLY A 267 -22.30 -20.96 -21.43
CA GLY A 267 -22.29 -22.40 -21.65
C GLY A 267 -23.05 -23.19 -20.58
N GLN A 268 -22.92 -22.82 -19.32
CA GLN A 268 -23.67 -23.42 -18.21
C GLN A 268 -25.17 -23.09 -18.29
N ILE A 269 -25.52 -21.85 -18.62
CA ILE A 269 -26.92 -21.43 -18.84
C ILE A 269 -27.55 -22.21 -19.99
N ASP A 270 -26.86 -22.34 -21.13
CA ASP A 270 -27.34 -23.09 -22.26
C ASP A 270 -27.52 -24.59 -21.95
N LYS A 271 -26.64 -25.16 -21.13
CA LYS A 271 -26.78 -26.54 -20.65
C LYS A 271 -28.01 -26.68 -19.75
N ALA A 272 -28.22 -25.77 -18.83
CA ALA A 272 -29.39 -25.76 -17.94
C ALA A 272 -30.70 -25.60 -18.75
N ARG A 273 -30.73 -24.72 -19.77
CA ARG A 273 -31.87 -24.59 -20.70
C ARG A 273 -32.19 -25.88 -21.44
N LYS A 274 -31.18 -26.59 -21.94
CA LYS A 274 -31.36 -27.88 -22.64
C LYS A 274 -31.91 -28.95 -21.70
N GLU A 275 -31.38 -29.03 -20.46
CA GLU A 275 -31.86 -29.98 -19.47
C GLU A 275 -33.33 -29.70 -19.08
N LEU A 276 -33.70 -28.42 -18.92
CA LEU A 276 -35.07 -28.02 -18.61
C LEU A 276 -36.03 -28.34 -19.78
N ALA A 277 -35.62 -28.05 -21.00
CA ALA A 277 -36.38 -28.40 -22.21
C ALA A 277 -36.56 -29.91 -22.37
N GLN A 278 -35.56 -30.72 -22.03
CA GLN A 278 -35.68 -32.17 -22.01
C GLN A 278 -36.67 -32.65 -20.95
N LYS A 279 -36.57 -32.16 -19.70
CA LYS A 279 -37.54 -32.49 -18.63
C LYS A 279 -38.98 -32.13 -19.02
N ARG A 280 -39.17 -31.01 -19.72
CA ARG A 280 -40.47 -30.59 -20.22
C ARG A 280 -41.03 -31.59 -21.23
N ARG A 281 -40.22 -32.01 -22.21
CA ARG A 281 -40.64 -33.02 -23.21
C ARG A 281 -40.98 -34.37 -22.56
N GLU A 282 -40.19 -34.80 -21.58
CA GLU A 282 -40.43 -36.05 -20.84
C GLU A 282 -41.73 -35.96 -20.05
N ALA A 283 -41.97 -34.85 -19.36
CA ALA A 283 -43.25 -34.63 -18.64
C ALA A 283 -44.45 -34.58 -19.59
N GLU A 284 -44.34 -33.85 -20.70
CA GLU A 284 -45.40 -33.77 -21.72
C GLU A 284 -45.70 -35.15 -22.34
N ALA A 285 -44.67 -35.96 -22.62
CA ALA A 285 -44.85 -37.35 -23.14
C ALA A 285 -45.53 -38.25 -22.12
N GLN A 286 -45.13 -38.23 -20.84
CA GLN A 286 -45.78 -39.03 -19.79
C GLN A 286 -47.23 -38.62 -19.56
N LEU A 287 -47.52 -37.32 -19.56
CA LEU A 287 -48.87 -36.79 -19.44
C LEU A 287 -49.75 -37.15 -20.66
N GLY A 288 -49.12 -37.12 -21.87
CA GLY A 288 -49.77 -37.59 -23.09
C GLY A 288 -50.16 -39.07 -23.06
N GLN A 289 -49.23 -39.95 -22.63
CA GLN A 289 -49.52 -41.37 -22.47
C GLN A 289 -50.64 -41.64 -21.48
N ALA A 290 -50.62 -40.95 -20.32
CA ALA A 290 -51.69 -41.10 -19.34
C ALA A 290 -53.04 -40.60 -19.87
N GLN A 291 -53.08 -39.56 -20.71
CA GLN A 291 -54.30 -39.08 -21.37
C GLN A 291 -54.83 -40.14 -22.37
N ASP A 292 -53.93 -40.71 -23.20
CA ASP A 292 -54.28 -41.75 -24.18
C ASP A 292 -54.87 -43.00 -23.50
N GLU A 293 -54.34 -43.38 -22.32
CA GLU A 293 -54.90 -44.48 -21.52
C GLU A 293 -56.31 -44.18 -21.01
N ILE A 294 -56.56 -42.95 -20.54
CA ILE A 294 -57.89 -42.54 -20.11
C ILE A 294 -58.87 -42.46 -21.28
N ASP A 295 -58.47 -41.92 -22.42
CA ASP A 295 -59.30 -41.84 -23.62
C ASP A 295 -59.64 -43.22 -24.19
N SER A 296 -58.66 -44.14 -24.16
CA SER A 296 -58.89 -45.55 -24.48
C SER A 296 -59.90 -46.22 -23.56
N GLY A 297 -59.82 -45.92 -22.23
CA GLY A 297 -60.77 -46.38 -21.24
C GLY A 297 -62.21 -45.88 -21.49
N TYR A 298 -62.37 -44.61 -21.85
CA TYR A 298 -63.69 -44.07 -22.26
C TYR A 298 -64.19 -44.73 -23.56
N GLY A 299 -63.32 -45.06 -24.50
CA GLY A 299 -63.68 -45.81 -25.69
C GLY A 299 -64.27 -47.22 -25.40
N LEU A 300 -63.62 -47.93 -24.46
CA LEU A 300 -64.11 -49.26 -24.02
C LEU A 300 -65.44 -49.16 -23.28
N ILE A 301 -65.58 -48.15 -22.40
CA ILE A 301 -66.81 -47.85 -21.67
C ILE A 301 -67.95 -47.56 -22.66
N ARG A 302 -67.78 -46.78 -23.71
CA ARG A 302 -68.76 -46.46 -24.71
C ARG A 302 -69.22 -47.72 -25.45
N GLN A 303 -68.26 -48.60 -25.85
CA GLN A 303 -68.59 -49.90 -26.47
C GLN A 303 -69.39 -50.81 -25.50
N GLY A 304 -69.00 -50.85 -24.22
CA GLY A 304 -69.68 -51.60 -23.19
C GLY A 304 -71.13 -51.15 -22.99
N LEU A 305 -71.37 -49.83 -22.91
CA LEU A 305 -72.72 -49.25 -22.77
C LEU A 305 -73.58 -49.54 -24.00
N GLU A 306 -73.01 -49.46 -25.21
CA GLU A 306 -73.70 -49.79 -26.42
C GLU A 306 -74.14 -51.28 -26.47
N GLN A 307 -73.24 -52.20 -26.02
CA GLN A 307 -73.55 -53.64 -25.92
C GLN A 307 -74.65 -53.91 -24.89
N VAL A 308 -74.58 -53.22 -23.68
CA VAL A 308 -75.61 -53.35 -22.69
C VAL A 308 -76.93 -52.81 -23.18
N GLY A 309 -76.94 -51.65 -23.90
CA GLY A 309 -78.15 -51.11 -24.54
C GLY A 309 -78.74 -52.04 -25.58
N LYS A 310 -77.93 -52.64 -26.48
CA LYS A 310 -78.37 -53.61 -27.48
C LYS A 310 -78.98 -54.86 -26.81
N LYS A 311 -78.35 -55.42 -25.81
CA LYS A 311 -78.84 -56.58 -25.08
C LYS A 311 -80.12 -56.26 -24.32
N ARG A 312 -80.21 -55.06 -23.68
CA ARG A 312 -81.42 -54.59 -22.98
C ARG A 312 -82.60 -54.54 -23.96
N ALA A 313 -82.42 -53.90 -25.09
CA ALA A 313 -83.46 -53.83 -26.13
C ALA A 313 -83.86 -55.24 -26.66
N ALA A 314 -82.93 -56.19 -26.83
CA ALA A 314 -83.20 -57.54 -27.21
C ALA A 314 -84.01 -58.32 -26.16
N ILE A 315 -83.65 -58.16 -24.84
CA ILE A 315 -84.39 -58.80 -23.75
C ILE A 315 -85.76 -58.17 -23.55
N GLU A 316 -85.93 -56.87 -23.74
CA GLU A 316 -87.22 -56.18 -23.69
C GLU A 316 -88.12 -56.67 -24.86
N GLY A 317 -87.58 -56.85 -26.05
CA GLY A 317 -88.29 -57.42 -27.19
C GLY A 317 -88.74 -58.87 -27.01
N MET A 318 -88.11 -59.64 -26.12
CA MET A 318 -88.47 -61.00 -25.73
C MET A 318 -89.31 -61.16 -24.50
N LYS A 319 -89.79 -60.04 -23.93
CA LYS A 319 -90.53 -60.04 -22.69
C LYS A 319 -91.74 -60.98 -22.62
N ASP A 320 -92.45 -61.12 -23.70
CA ASP A 320 -93.67 -62.01 -23.82
C ASP A 320 -93.26 -63.48 -24.06
N VAL A 321 -92.02 -63.78 -24.40
CA VAL A 321 -91.48 -65.12 -24.69
C VAL A 321 -90.71 -65.72 -23.50
N LEU A 322 -90.11 -64.90 -22.64
CA LEU A 322 -89.32 -65.33 -21.48
C LEU A 322 -90.24 -65.53 -20.26
N SER A 323 -89.87 -66.52 -19.40
CA SER A 323 -90.55 -66.64 -18.12
C SER A 323 -90.30 -65.42 -17.26
N PRO A 324 -91.22 -65.00 -16.35
CA PRO A 324 -90.96 -63.83 -15.45
C PRO A 324 -89.69 -63.87 -14.61
N GLN A 325 -89.27 -65.06 -14.22
CA GLN A 325 -88.00 -65.29 -13.50
C GLN A 325 -86.77 -65.08 -14.40
N GLN A 326 -86.79 -65.65 -15.63
CA GLN A 326 -85.71 -65.46 -16.60
C GLN A 326 -85.53 -64.01 -17.04
N TYR A 327 -86.64 -63.29 -17.26
CA TYR A 327 -86.61 -61.89 -17.60
C TYR A 327 -86.05 -61.04 -16.49
N ALA A 328 -86.52 -61.28 -15.24
CA ALA A 328 -85.99 -60.56 -14.03
C ALA A 328 -84.47 -60.84 -13.80
N GLN A 329 -84.05 -62.10 -14.01
CA GLN A 329 -82.62 -62.46 -13.85
C GLN A 329 -81.77 -61.84 -14.98
N ALA A 330 -82.20 -61.83 -16.20
CA ALA A 330 -81.45 -61.23 -17.34
C ALA A 330 -81.36 -59.69 -17.17
N MET A 331 -82.41 -59.04 -16.74
CA MET A 331 -82.39 -57.62 -16.44
C MET A 331 -81.48 -57.26 -15.27
N ALA A 332 -81.53 -58.07 -14.18
CA ALA A 332 -80.67 -57.88 -13.04
C ALA A 332 -79.15 -58.02 -13.38
N GLU A 333 -78.82 -58.96 -14.31
CA GLU A 333 -77.45 -59.13 -14.80
C GLU A 333 -77.02 -57.89 -15.63
N LEU A 334 -77.90 -57.33 -16.42
CA LEU A 334 -77.62 -56.09 -17.19
C LEU A 334 -77.46 -54.87 -16.26
N ASP A 335 -78.35 -54.76 -15.26
CA ASP A 335 -78.25 -53.64 -14.26
C ASP A 335 -76.98 -53.75 -13.46
N GLU A 336 -76.52 -54.94 -13.09
CA GLU A 336 -75.21 -55.09 -12.36
C GLU A 336 -74.04 -54.75 -13.31
N ARG A 337 -74.13 -55.13 -14.63
CA ARG A 337 -73.10 -54.69 -15.57
C ARG A 337 -73.13 -53.18 -15.78
N GLU A 338 -74.27 -52.57 -15.93
CA GLU A 338 -74.42 -51.11 -16.06
C GLU A 338 -73.85 -50.38 -14.80
N LYS A 339 -74.06 -50.92 -13.63
CA LYS A 339 -73.53 -50.43 -12.37
C LYS A 339 -72.02 -50.52 -12.31
N GLU A 340 -71.42 -51.65 -12.79
CA GLU A 340 -69.97 -51.78 -12.85
C GLU A 340 -69.36 -50.79 -13.90
N ILE A 341 -70.04 -50.61 -15.04
CA ILE A 341 -69.60 -49.60 -16.01
C ILE A 341 -69.68 -48.19 -15.42
N LYS A 342 -70.73 -47.82 -14.69
CA LYS A 342 -70.83 -46.54 -14.01
C LYS A 342 -69.68 -46.34 -12.99
N LYS A 343 -69.32 -47.40 -12.29
CA LYS A 343 -68.18 -47.37 -11.35
C LYS A 343 -66.87 -47.16 -12.08
N GLN A 344 -66.68 -47.78 -13.27
CA GLN A 344 -65.51 -47.54 -14.11
C GLN A 344 -65.47 -46.09 -14.64
N VAL A 345 -66.62 -45.53 -15.04
CA VAL A 345 -66.72 -44.11 -15.43
C VAL A 345 -66.24 -43.19 -14.29
N SER A 346 -66.75 -43.39 -13.08
CA SER A 346 -66.34 -42.57 -11.92
C SER A 346 -64.85 -42.69 -11.61
N ARG A 347 -64.24 -43.87 -11.81
CA ARG A 347 -62.80 -44.06 -11.67
C ARG A 347 -62.03 -43.28 -12.74
N LEU A 348 -62.46 -43.34 -14.02
CA LEU A 348 -61.80 -42.58 -15.10
C LEU A 348 -62.00 -41.08 -14.95
N GLU A 349 -63.15 -40.60 -14.52
CA GLU A 349 -63.39 -39.18 -14.18
C GLU A 349 -62.43 -38.71 -13.07
N SER A 350 -62.24 -39.52 -12.01
CA SER A 350 -61.27 -39.22 -10.95
C SER A 350 -59.84 -39.21 -11.46
N ALA A 351 -59.45 -40.18 -12.33
CA ALA A 351 -58.14 -40.24 -12.93
C ALA A 351 -57.86 -39.05 -13.89
N GLN A 352 -58.87 -38.63 -14.66
CA GLN A 352 -58.79 -37.45 -15.52
C GLN A 352 -58.53 -36.17 -14.69
N LYS A 353 -59.27 -36.00 -13.60
CA LYS A 353 -59.12 -34.86 -12.72
C LYS A 353 -57.72 -34.85 -12.09
N GLU A 354 -57.25 -36.00 -11.59
CA GLU A 354 -55.91 -36.15 -11.03
C GLU A 354 -54.80 -35.85 -12.08
N LEU A 355 -55.01 -36.29 -13.31
CA LEU A 355 -54.09 -36.01 -14.42
C LEU A 355 -54.04 -34.50 -14.75
N GLU A 356 -55.19 -33.80 -14.78
CA GLU A 356 -55.24 -32.36 -15.02
C GLU A 356 -54.54 -31.58 -13.90
N GLU A 357 -54.74 -31.98 -12.63
CA GLU A 357 -54.02 -31.37 -11.48
C GLU A 357 -52.51 -31.61 -11.60
N LYS A 358 -52.04 -32.83 -11.86
CA LYS A 358 -50.65 -33.14 -12.07
C LYS A 358 -50.04 -32.42 -13.27
N LYS A 359 -50.78 -32.30 -14.37
CA LYS A 359 -50.37 -31.55 -15.57
C LYS A 359 -50.13 -30.08 -15.25
N LYS A 360 -51.08 -29.47 -14.53
CA LYS A 360 -50.98 -28.08 -14.09
C LYS A 360 -49.78 -27.87 -13.17
N GLU A 361 -49.64 -28.72 -12.16
CA GLU A 361 -48.51 -28.62 -11.21
C GLU A 361 -47.14 -28.80 -11.88
N ALA A 362 -47.00 -29.76 -12.79
CA ALA A 362 -45.76 -29.99 -13.52
C ALA A 362 -45.41 -28.81 -14.44
N LEU A 363 -46.39 -28.28 -15.18
CA LEU A 363 -46.16 -27.14 -16.08
C LEU A 363 -45.85 -25.85 -15.29
N ASP A 364 -46.53 -25.62 -14.18
CA ASP A 364 -46.28 -24.46 -13.32
C ASP A 364 -44.87 -24.51 -12.70
N LYS A 365 -44.41 -25.68 -12.23
CA LYS A 365 -43.04 -25.87 -11.73
C LYS A 365 -41.99 -25.65 -12.84
N LEU A 366 -42.23 -26.13 -14.05
CA LEU A 366 -41.33 -25.93 -15.18
C LEU A 366 -41.27 -24.44 -15.58
N ALA A 367 -42.41 -23.79 -15.68
CA ALA A 367 -42.48 -22.35 -15.98
C ALA A 367 -41.79 -21.50 -14.94
N GLN A 368 -41.93 -21.85 -13.66
CA GLN A 368 -41.23 -21.18 -12.58
C GLN A 368 -39.73 -21.37 -12.68
N ALA A 369 -39.25 -22.59 -12.94
CA ALA A 369 -37.83 -22.88 -13.13
C ALA A 369 -37.24 -22.18 -14.39
N GLU A 370 -38.00 -22.08 -15.47
CA GLU A 370 -37.63 -21.31 -16.66
C GLU A 370 -37.49 -19.81 -16.31
N ALA A 371 -38.45 -19.24 -15.59
CA ALA A 371 -38.43 -17.84 -15.17
C ALA A 371 -37.25 -17.53 -14.27
N GLU A 372 -36.97 -18.38 -13.27
CA GLU A 372 -35.80 -18.23 -12.37
C GLU A 372 -34.48 -18.32 -13.13
N LEU A 373 -34.38 -19.22 -14.14
CA LEU A 373 -33.18 -19.35 -14.96
C LEU A 373 -32.95 -18.09 -15.82
N GLU A 374 -34.00 -17.56 -16.44
CA GLU A 374 -33.92 -16.34 -17.24
C GLU A 374 -33.63 -15.11 -16.41
N GLU A 375 -34.21 -15.01 -15.22
CA GLU A 375 -33.90 -13.93 -14.27
C GLU A 375 -32.43 -13.96 -13.86
N LYS A 376 -31.92 -15.12 -13.44
CA LYS A 376 -30.50 -15.29 -13.11
C LYS A 376 -29.59 -15.04 -14.32
N ALA A 377 -29.95 -15.50 -15.50
CA ALA A 377 -29.22 -15.23 -16.73
C ALA A 377 -29.15 -13.75 -17.08
N GLY A 378 -30.26 -13.01 -16.87
CA GLY A 378 -30.31 -11.56 -17.08
C GLY A 378 -29.52 -10.73 -16.06
N GLN A 379 -29.27 -11.28 -14.87
CA GLN A 379 -28.49 -10.65 -13.82
C GLN A 379 -26.98 -10.89 -13.96
N VAL A 380 -26.54 -11.77 -14.86
CA VAL A 380 -25.12 -12.03 -15.11
C VAL A 380 -24.48 -10.80 -15.73
N SER A 381 -23.80 -10.04 -14.90
CA SER A 381 -22.97 -8.92 -15.32
C SER A 381 -21.61 -9.02 -14.62
N ILE A 382 -20.56 -9.24 -15.40
CA ILE A 382 -19.18 -9.16 -14.90
C ILE A 382 -18.71 -7.74 -15.15
N PRO A 383 -18.44 -6.93 -14.09
CA PRO A 383 -17.96 -5.57 -14.26
C PRO A 383 -16.63 -5.54 -15.01
N GLU A 384 -16.29 -4.41 -15.59
CA GLU A 384 -14.97 -4.18 -16.14
C GLU A 384 -13.99 -4.04 -14.97
N ILE A 385 -13.02 -4.94 -14.91
CA ILE A 385 -12.05 -5.02 -13.82
C ILE A 385 -10.71 -4.57 -14.36
N ALA A 386 -10.03 -3.70 -13.60
CA ALA A 386 -8.67 -3.29 -13.88
C ALA A 386 -7.76 -3.75 -12.73
N TRP A 387 -6.53 -4.09 -13.06
CA TRP A 387 -5.50 -4.29 -12.03
C TRP A 387 -5.31 -2.99 -11.24
N SER A 388 -5.20 -3.11 -9.94
CA SER A 388 -4.65 -2.04 -9.11
C SER A 388 -3.13 -2.07 -9.26
N ILE A 389 -2.56 -1.00 -9.82
CA ILE A 389 -1.13 -0.87 -10.08
C ILE A 389 -0.59 0.24 -9.19
N THR A 390 0.11 -0.14 -8.15
CA THR A 390 0.71 0.78 -7.18
C THR A 390 2.23 0.70 -7.23
N ASP A 391 2.92 1.76 -6.81
CA ASP A 391 4.36 1.80 -6.66
C ASP A 391 4.76 2.14 -5.21
N ARG A 392 6.05 2.30 -4.95
CA ARG A 392 6.54 2.68 -3.61
C ARG A 392 5.90 3.97 -3.10
N ALA A 393 5.68 4.96 -3.99
CA ALA A 393 5.11 6.26 -3.61
C ALA A 393 3.65 6.17 -3.13
N ASP A 394 2.94 5.13 -3.53
CA ASP A 394 1.57 4.86 -3.11
C ASP A 394 1.50 4.20 -1.72
N THR A 395 2.64 3.70 -1.18
CA THR A 395 2.68 3.10 0.16
C THR A 395 2.74 4.17 1.26
N VAL A 396 2.04 3.95 2.36
CA VAL A 396 2.02 4.86 3.52
C VAL A 396 3.43 5.08 4.07
N SER A 397 4.21 4.01 4.20
CA SER A 397 5.57 4.08 4.73
C SER A 397 6.51 4.96 3.91
N PHE A 398 6.50 4.82 2.57
CA PHE A 398 7.36 5.62 1.70
C PHE A 398 6.89 7.07 1.62
N SER A 399 5.58 7.31 1.39
CA SER A 399 5.02 8.65 1.22
C SER A 399 5.16 9.50 2.48
N SER A 400 4.91 8.91 3.65
CA SER A 400 5.13 9.56 4.94
C SER A 400 6.60 9.93 5.17
N TYR A 401 7.53 8.99 4.90
CA TYR A 401 8.96 9.26 5.04
C TYR A 401 9.44 10.34 4.07
N LYS A 402 9.03 10.28 2.80
CA LYS A 402 9.34 11.31 1.79
C LYS A 402 8.86 12.69 2.26
N SER A 403 7.59 12.80 2.66
CA SER A 403 7.00 14.05 3.16
C SER A 403 7.79 14.60 4.36
N ASN A 404 8.15 13.75 5.30
CA ASN A 404 8.91 14.19 6.48
C ASN A 404 10.35 14.61 6.14
N SER A 405 11.02 13.93 5.20
CA SER A 405 12.34 14.36 4.72
C SER A 405 12.29 15.70 3.99
N GLU A 406 11.22 15.95 3.20
CA GLU A 406 10.99 17.22 2.52
C GLU A 406 10.69 18.39 3.49
N LYS A 407 9.99 18.12 4.62
CA LYS A 407 9.82 19.11 5.69
C LYS A 407 11.15 19.54 6.30
N VAL A 408 12.08 18.60 6.49
CA VAL A 408 13.44 18.92 6.95
C VAL A 408 14.18 19.78 5.91
N ALA A 409 14.05 19.47 4.61
CA ALA A 409 14.61 20.27 3.52
C ALA A 409 14.05 21.71 3.51
N ALA A 410 12.77 21.89 3.77
CA ALA A 410 12.13 23.21 3.85
C ALA A 410 12.71 24.04 5.02
N ILE A 411 12.89 23.41 6.19
CA ILE A 411 13.55 24.04 7.35
C ILE A 411 14.99 24.43 7.00
N ALA A 412 15.72 23.53 6.31
CA ALA A 412 17.10 23.76 5.90
C ALA A 412 17.28 24.95 4.93
N LYS A 413 16.25 25.38 4.21
CA LYS A 413 16.28 26.57 3.34
C LYS A 413 16.15 27.89 4.11
N VAL A 414 15.38 27.91 5.18
CA VAL A 414 15.01 29.17 5.89
C VAL A 414 15.90 29.41 7.11
N PHE A 415 16.09 28.40 7.94
CA PHE A 415 16.74 28.54 9.23
C PHE A 415 18.19 29.06 9.17
N PRO A 416 19.03 28.62 8.24
CA PRO A 416 20.41 29.08 8.16
C PRO A 416 20.57 30.55 7.88
N VAL A 417 19.60 31.17 7.18
CA VAL A 417 19.64 32.64 6.93
C VAL A 417 19.68 33.42 8.24
N PHE A 418 18.88 33.01 9.22
CA PHE A 418 18.87 33.63 10.54
C PHE A 418 20.21 33.43 11.28
N PHE A 419 20.78 32.23 11.20
CA PHE A 419 22.10 31.97 11.84
C PHE A 419 23.22 32.78 11.22
N PHE A 420 23.25 32.91 9.88
CA PHE A 420 24.23 33.76 9.23
C PHE A 420 24.03 35.24 9.52
N MET A 421 22.79 35.71 9.66
CA MET A 421 22.49 37.07 10.08
C MET A 421 23.02 37.34 11.49
N VAL A 422 22.79 36.42 12.41
CA VAL A 422 23.32 36.50 13.79
C VAL A 422 24.85 36.46 13.78
N ALA A 423 25.45 35.53 13.03
CA ALA A 423 26.90 35.40 12.88
C ALA A 423 27.54 36.71 12.31
N ALA A 424 26.90 37.30 11.29
CA ALA A 424 27.32 38.57 10.72
C ALA A 424 27.24 39.72 11.72
N LEU A 425 26.16 39.81 12.52
CA LEU A 425 25.98 40.81 13.53
C LEU A 425 27.02 40.70 14.64
N VAL A 426 27.29 39.48 15.12
CA VAL A 426 28.31 39.23 16.14
C VAL A 426 29.72 39.46 15.58
N ALA A 427 29.99 39.05 14.35
CA ALA A 427 31.27 39.36 13.68
C ALA A 427 31.43 40.89 13.56
N LEU A 428 30.42 41.63 13.12
CA LEU A 428 30.41 43.07 12.97
C LEU A 428 30.70 43.75 14.32
N THR A 429 29.96 43.42 15.37
CA THR A 429 30.13 44.02 16.71
C THR A 429 31.50 43.71 17.31
N THR A 430 31.99 42.47 17.17
CA THR A 430 33.30 42.04 17.68
C THR A 430 34.43 42.73 16.93
N MET A 431 34.32 42.83 15.61
CA MET A 431 35.34 43.48 14.77
C MET A 431 35.32 44.99 14.94
N THR A 432 34.15 45.65 15.07
CA THR A 432 34.04 47.06 15.40
C THR A 432 34.76 47.37 16.73
N ARG A 433 34.50 46.58 17.75
CA ARG A 433 35.15 46.73 19.05
C ARG A 433 36.67 46.48 18.95
N MET A 434 37.13 45.49 18.18
CA MET A 434 38.54 45.22 17.98
C MET A 434 39.26 46.40 17.30
N VAL A 435 38.64 46.92 16.22
CA VAL A 435 39.19 48.08 15.47
C VAL A 435 39.19 49.35 16.34
N GLU A 436 38.20 49.54 17.23
CA GLU A 436 38.15 50.65 18.20
C GLU A 436 39.24 50.56 19.28
N GLU A 437 39.49 49.39 19.82
CA GLU A 437 40.54 49.16 20.81
C GLU A 437 41.96 49.31 20.22
N GLU A 438 42.15 48.92 18.92
CA GLU A 438 43.42 49.07 18.21
C GLU A 438 43.55 50.42 17.46
N ARG A 439 42.66 51.40 17.76
CA ARG A 439 42.57 52.71 17.10
C ARG A 439 43.90 53.45 17.10
N THR A 440 44.64 53.49 18.24
CA THR A 440 45.94 54.14 18.34
C THR A 440 46.99 53.46 17.46
N GLN A 441 47.00 52.16 17.35
CA GLN A 441 47.91 51.42 16.45
C GLN A 441 47.58 51.72 14.99
N THR A 442 46.28 51.76 14.64
CA THR A 442 45.80 52.09 13.30
C THR A 442 46.22 53.55 12.94
N GLY A 443 46.07 54.49 13.86
CA GLY A 443 46.52 55.87 13.69
C GLY A 443 48.03 55.99 13.47
N THR A 444 48.83 55.22 14.25
CA THR A 444 50.29 55.18 14.08
C THR A 444 50.71 54.57 12.70
N LEU A 445 50.05 53.51 12.24
CA LEU A 445 50.29 52.93 10.93
C LEU A 445 49.94 53.90 9.77
N LYS A 446 48.85 54.62 9.89
CA LYS A 446 48.50 55.71 8.94
C LYS A 446 49.53 56.83 8.94
N ALA A 447 49.99 57.24 10.13
CA ALA A 447 51.05 58.25 10.25
C ALA A 447 52.37 57.83 9.63
N LEU A 448 52.70 56.51 9.66
CA LEU A 448 53.85 55.90 9.01
C LEU A 448 53.65 55.70 7.46
N GLY A 449 52.54 56.13 6.90
CA GLY A 449 52.30 56.08 5.45
C GLY A 449 51.68 54.79 4.93
N TYR A 450 51.16 53.92 5.78
CA TYR A 450 50.40 52.75 5.32
C TYR A 450 49.03 53.16 4.74
N SER A 451 48.69 52.61 3.56
CA SER A 451 47.38 52.90 2.95
C SER A 451 46.22 52.27 3.74
N GLU A 452 45.07 52.87 3.63
CA GLU A 452 43.82 52.37 4.27
C GLU A 452 43.53 50.92 3.88
N GLY A 453 43.74 50.56 2.61
CA GLY A 453 43.59 49.20 2.10
C GLY A 453 44.57 48.21 2.72
N ALA A 454 45.82 48.62 3.04
CA ALA A 454 46.78 47.77 3.71
C ALA A 454 46.41 47.46 5.17
N ILE A 455 45.81 48.44 5.84
CA ILE A 455 45.31 48.29 7.22
C ILE A 455 44.01 47.47 7.21
N ALA A 456 43.08 47.74 6.31
CA ALA A 456 41.86 46.94 6.13
C ALA A 456 42.19 45.46 5.81
N PHE A 457 43.20 45.24 4.98
CA PHE A 457 43.65 43.87 4.66
C PHE A 457 44.12 43.08 5.89
N TYR A 458 44.71 43.73 6.86
CA TYR A 458 45.09 43.07 8.13
C TYR A 458 43.84 42.51 8.86
N TYR A 459 42.81 43.33 9.05
CA TYR A 459 41.57 42.92 9.72
C TYR A 459 40.77 41.92 8.90
N VAL A 460 40.66 42.11 7.59
CA VAL A 460 39.99 41.17 6.67
C VAL A 460 40.73 39.83 6.68
N SER A 461 42.08 39.82 6.66
CA SER A 461 42.85 38.56 6.76
C SER A 461 42.57 37.76 8.04
N TYR A 462 42.34 38.47 9.14
CA TYR A 462 41.94 37.88 10.42
C TYR A 462 40.56 37.22 10.32
N ALA A 463 39.58 37.93 9.72
CA ALA A 463 38.23 37.42 9.50
C ALA A 463 38.20 36.23 8.51
N VAL A 464 39.00 36.31 7.43
CA VAL A 464 39.15 35.19 6.45
C VAL A 464 39.72 33.96 7.15
N LEU A 465 40.73 34.11 8.00
CA LEU A 465 41.32 32.98 8.74
C LEU A 465 40.29 32.37 9.70
N ALA A 466 39.55 33.18 10.44
CA ALA A 466 38.49 32.72 11.33
C ALA A 466 37.35 32.05 10.54
N GLY A 467 36.94 32.64 9.41
CA GLY A 467 35.92 32.10 8.50
C GLY A 467 36.30 30.76 7.88
N LEU A 468 37.55 30.63 7.42
CA LEU A 468 38.06 29.36 6.86
C LEU A 468 38.17 28.27 7.93
N THR A 469 38.83 28.57 9.05
CA THR A 469 39.03 27.56 10.12
C THR A 469 37.70 27.18 10.76
N GLY A 470 36.87 28.16 11.12
CA GLY A 470 35.52 27.91 11.65
C GLY A 470 34.60 27.24 10.65
N GLY A 471 34.69 27.61 9.37
CA GLY A 471 33.95 26.99 8.28
C GLY A 471 34.29 25.51 8.09
N ILE A 472 35.60 25.18 8.01
CA ILE A 472 36.04 23.78 7.84
C ILE A 472 35.61 22.92 9.03
N VAL A 473 35.83 23.40 10.26
CA VAL A 473 35.43 22.67 11.47
C VAL A 473 33.92 22.55 11.54
N GLY A 474 33.19 23.65 11.25
CA GLY A 474 31.73 23.65 11.23
C GLY A 474 31.12 22.67 10.25
N VAL A 475 31.58 22.67 9.00
CA VAL A 475 31.14 21.72 7.97
C VAL A 475 31.40 20.28 8.40
N THR A 476 32.61 19.97 8.88
CA THR A 476 32.99 18.62 9.29
C THR A 476 32.10 18.12 10.43
N VAL A 477 31.94 18.94 11.48
CA VAL A 477 31.11 18.57 12.62
C VAL A 477 29.63 18.51 12.20
N GLY A 478 29.16 19.47 11.40
CA GLY A 478 27.76 19.57 10.98
C GLY A 478 27.29 18.36 10.20
N PHE A 479 28.05 17.90 9.20
CA PHE A 479 27.67 16.76 8.37
C PHE A 479 27.54 15.44 9.12
N TYR A 480 28.25 15.26 10.22
CA TYR A 480 28.20 14.00 10.98
C TYR A 480 27.31 14.07 12.21
N THR A 481 27.04 15.26 12.75
CA THR A 481 26.27 15.36 14.00
C THR A 481 24.78 15.59 13.77
N LEU A 482 24.40 16.56 12.95
CA LEU A 482 23.00 16.94 12.78
C LEU A 482 22.17 15.85 12.08
N PRO A 483 22.64 15.25 10.97
CA PRO A 483 21.90 14.14 10.34
C PRO A 483 21.73 12.96 11.29
N ALA A 484 22.75 12.62 12.08
CA ALA A 484 22.65 11.55 13.08
C ALA A 484 21.63 11.86 14.18
N VAL A 485 21.59 13.09 14.69
CA VAL A 485 20.64 13.51 15.73
C VAL A 485 19.22 13.56 15.20
N ILE A 486 19.01 14.21 14.04
CA ILE A 486 17.68 14.33 13.43
C ILE A 486 17.18 12.97 12.95
N GLY A 487 18.03 12.19 12.28
CA GLY A 487 17.67 10.83 11.86
C GLY A 487 17.39 9.90 13.04
N GLY A 488 18.12 10.05 14.15
CA GLY A 488 17.82 9.34 15.40
C GLY A 488 16.47 9.72 16.01
N ALA A 489 16.08 11.00 15.94
CA ALA A 489 14.74 11.44 16.35
C ALA A 489 13.63 10.84 15.46
N TYR A 490 13.85 10.78 14.15
CA TYR A 490 12.93 10.09 13.23
C TYR A 490 12.92 8.56 13.42
N GLY A 491 13.97 7.97 13.98
CA GLY A 491 14.01 6.55 14.35
C GLY A 491 12.92 6.11 15.34
N MET A 492 12.25 7.06 16.03
CA MET A 492 11.06 6.77 16.83
C MET A 492 9.79 6.58 15.98
N MET A 493 9.80 7.08 14.74
CA MET A 493 8.66 7.01 13.82
C MET A 493 8.87 6.00 12.68
N TYR A 494 10.10 5.55 12.47
CA TYR A 494 10.47 4.68 11.37
C TYR A 494 11.43 3.59 11.82
N THR A 495 11.11 2.34 11.49
CA THR A 495 11.98 1.18 11.74
C THR A 495 13.08 1.07 10.68
N LEU A 496 13.97 2.08 10.62
CA LEU A 496 15.09 2.14 9.69
C LEU A 496 16.42 1.82 10.38
N PRO A 497 17.45 1.41 9.62
CA PRO A 497 18.83 1.38 10.10
C PRO A 497 19.29 2.77 10.56
N ARG A 498 20.44 2.83 11.27
CA ARG A 498 21.03 4.11 11.64
C ARG A 498 21.30 4.97 10.41
N THR A 499 21.00 6.27 10.51
CA THR A 499 21.19 7.24 9.44
C THR A 499 22.65 7.24 8.96
N MET A 500 22.84 7.06 7.68
CA MET A 500 24.12 7.18 7.02
C MET A 500 24.48 8.65 6.91
N CYS A 501 25.63 9.03 7.45
CA CYS A 501 26.12 10.40 7.37
C CYS A 501 27.23 10.48 6.33
N VAL A 502 27.02 11.25 5.26
CA VAL A 502 27.93 11.35 4.12
C VAL A 502 28.52 12.75 4.03
N PHE A 503 29.79 12.83 3.64
CA PHE A 503 30.45 14.12 3.38
C PHE A 503 30.12 14.58 1.94
N TYR A 504 29.55 15.78 1.81
CA TYR A 504 29.19 16.39 0.52
C TYR A 504 30.17 17.51 0.14
N PRO A 505 31.24 17.23 -0.70
CA PRO A 505 32.28 18.21 -1.00
C PRO A 505 31.74 19.49 -1.66
N GLY A 506 30.74 19.36 -2.55
CA GLY A 506 30.10 20.51 -3.21
C GLY A 506 29.46 21.47 -2.22
N TYR A 507 28.65 20.93 -1.30
CA TYR A 507 28.06 21.76 -0.22
C TYR A 507 29.11 22.34 0.69
N ALA A 508 30.13 21.56 1.06
CA ALA A 508 31.22 22.00 1.93
C ALA A 508 31.92 23.26 1.39
N VAL A 509 32.33 23.24 0.13
CA VAL A 509 32.99 24.39 -0.52
C VAL A 509 32.10 25.60 -0.56
N ILE A 510 30.83 25.47 -0.99
CA ILE A 510 29.87 26.58 -1.08
C ILE A 510 29.63 27.20 0.29
N ILE A 511 29.41 26.39 1.32
CA ILE A 511 29.11 26.86 2.66
C ILE A 511 30.32 27.59 3.28
N VAL A 512 31.52 27.05 3.11
CA VAL A 512 32.76 27.73 3.59
C VAL A 512 32.98 29.06 2.86
N LEU A 513 32.75 29.12 1.56
CA LEU A 513 32.83 30.38 0.80
C LEU A 513 31.82 31.42 1.28
N ILE A 514 30.58 31.04 1.55
CA ILE A 514 29.55 31.92 2.12
C ILE A 514 29.99 32.43 3.50
N ALA A 515 30.48 31.56 4.37
CA ALA A 515 30.97 31.94 5.71
C ALA A 515 32.11 32.96 5.63
N VAL A 516 33.09 32.74 4.77
CA VAL A 516 34.20 33.67 4.52
C VAL A 516 33.69 34.98 3.94
N ALA A 517 32.79 34.98 3.00
CA ALA A 517 32.21 36.19 2.39
C ALA A 517 31.45 37.03 3.43
N VAL A 518 30.59 36.40 4.25
CA VAL A 518 29.80 37.07 5.29
C VAL A 518 30.70 37.69 6.34
N THR A 519 31.67 36.95 6.86
CA THR A 519 32.59 37.43 7.90
C THR A 519 33.53 38.52 7.38
N SER A 520 34.03 38.39 6.15
CA SER A 520 34.86 39.40 5.50
C SER A 520 34.08 40.68 5.21
N GLY A 521 32.85 40.55 4.73
CA GLY A 521 31.94 41.67 4.47
C GLY A 521 31.61 42.43 5.75
N ALA A 522 31.23 41.71 6.83
CA ALA A 522 30.99 42.33 8.15
C ALA A 522 32.21 43.07 8.69
N THR A 523 33.40 42.48 8.51
CA THR A 523 34.69 43.11 8.93
C THR A 523 34.99 44.34 8.08
N MET A 524 34.78 44.30 6.78
CA MET A 524 34.96 45.47 5.92
C MET A 524 34.06 46.61 6.33
N CYS A 525 32.77 46.33 6.60
CA CYS A 525 31.82 47.31 7.13
C CYS A 525 32.28 47.93 8.47
N ALA A 526 32.81 47.09 9.38
CA ALA A 526 33.34 47.53 10.69
C ALA A 526 34.56 48.45 10.51
N CYS A 527 35.46 48.13 9.59
CA CYS A 527 36.66 48.92 9.31
C CYS A 527 36.37 50.24 8.62
N TRP A 528 35.39 50.29 7.70
CA TRP A 528 35.13 51.43 6.84
C TRP A 528 34.91 52.74 7.60
N GLY A 529 34.09 52.71 8.66
CA GLY A 529 33.80 53.92 9.48
C GLY A 529 35.01 54.50 10.21
N GLN A 530 35.94 53.65 10.64
CA GLN A 530 37.11 54.10 11.39
C GLN A 530 38.33 54.41 10.51
N LEU A 531 38.48 53.71 9.39
CA LEU A 531 39.55 53.99 8.45
C LEU A 531 39.36 55.30 7.68
N ALA A 532 38.15 55.88 7.68
CA ALA A 532 37.88 57.20 7.10
C ALA A 532 38.37 58.35 8.01
N GLU A 533 38.62 58.12 9.31
CA GLU A 533 39.10 59.17 10.26
C GLU A 533 40.56 59.54 9.99
N LYS A 534 40.94 60.84 10.26
CA LYS A 534 42.32 61.33 10.07
C LYS A 534 43.26 60.75 11.14
N PRO A 535 44.58 60.55 10.85
CA PRO A 535 45.54 59.97 11.80
C PRO A 535 45.57 60.69 13.17
N GLY A 536 45.46 62.03 13.17
CA GLY A 536 45.47 62.83 14.43
C GLY A 536 44.23 62.60 15.30
N GLU A 537 43.08 62.29 14.70
CA GLU A 537 41.84 61.98 15.41
C GLU A 537 41.84 60.55 15.95
N LEU A 538 42.47 59.62 15.23
CA LEU A 538 42.64 58.24 15.66
C LEU A 538 43.56 58.08 16.87
N MET A 539 44.53 58.96 17.04
CA MET A 539 45.46 58.98 18.18
C MET A 539 44.93 59.71 19.41
N ARG A 540 43.86 60.50 19.32
CA ARG A 540 43.21 61.15 20.47
C ARG A 540 42.24 60.18 21.15
N GLN A 541 42.21 60.18 22.48
CA GLN A 541 41.18 59.47 23.24
C GLN A 541 39.80 60.06 22.90
N LYS A 542 38.87 59.24 22.48
CA LYS A 542 37.49 59.64 22.18
C LYS A 542 36.84 60.06 23.51
N ALA A 543 36.41 61.30 23.62
CA ALA A 543 35.63 61.76 24.76
C ALA A 543 34.33 60.92 24.84
N PRO A 544 33.87 60.55 26.02
CA PRO A 544 32.61 59.83 26.18
C PRO A 544 31.50 60.67 25.50
N GLN A 545 30.75 60.03 24.59
CA GLN A 545 29.60 60.72 23.97
C GLN A 545 28.59 61.05 25.10
N PRO A 546 28.12 62.28 25.20
CA PRO A 546 27.08 62.60 26.15
C PRO A 546 25.85 61.76 25.79
N GLY A 547 25.39 60.95 26.74
CA GLY A 547 24.20 60.12 26.56
C GLY A 547 23.04 61.00 26.09
N LYS A 548 22.34 60.57 25.03
CA LYS A 548 21.06 61.19 24.66
C LYS A 548 20.15 61.10 25.88
N ARG A 549 19.82 62.24 26.49
CA ARG A 549 18.72 62.32 27.45
C ARG A 549 17.47 61.79 26.76
N ILE A 550 16.99 60.66 27.19
CA ILE A 550 15.63 60.22 26.90
C ILE A 550 14.74 61.10 27.78
N LEU A 551 14.02 62.00 27.17
CA LEU A 551 12.91 62.73 27.77
C LEU A 551 11.70 61.80 27.87
#